data_718a561bedf75b3cbfc456b38bb37166
#
_entry.id   718a561bedf75b3cbfc456b38bb37166
#
_cell.length_a   1.000
_cell.length_b   1.000
_cell.length_c   1.000
_cell.angle_alpha   90.00
_cell.angle_beta   90.00
_cell.angle_gamma   90.00
#
_symmetry.space_group_name_H-M   'P 1'
#
loop_
_entity.id
_entity.type
_entity.pdbx_description
1 polymer ?
#
loop_
_entity_poly.entity_id
_entity_poly.type
_entity_poly.pdbx_seq_one_letter_code
_entity_poly.pdbx_strand_id
1 'polypeptide(L)'
;MNILNKIVSLFKTKTDSNSVKPDSKKMLVSEELKNFLEDEVLDGLDINSDHFWSSLENIINEFAPRNKELLSKREKIQSQIDEWHINRKGTEHNHEEYKNFLKDIGYIVPDTGDFKITTENVDAEIKTIAGPQLVVPVMNARFALNAANARWGSLYDALYGTDVISEEDGASKTGSYNPVRGDKVIAFAKAFLDSTIPLENGSYSDVNSFDFNNESLSMSLSDGSVTCLKNQNSYVGYCDHGNDSIGLLFKNNNLHFEIQIDKNHPIGKTDSAGIKDVLMESAVTTIQDAEDSVAAVDGADKTVVYRNWLGLMKGDLKETFIKNDQEMTRELTQDRVYKSPQGNEFILPGRSTMLVRNVGHLMTNPAVIDANGDEVPEGILDAMFTICIAKHDLNGNSKFKNSKTGSVYIVKPKMHGPEEVNFTCDLFAAVEKALNLEPLTVKVGIMDEERRTTVNLKECIKAAKDRVIFINTGFLDRTGDEIHTSMEAGPMIAKADMKQQPWIAAYEDWNVDTGLETGFRGSAQIGKGMWPMPDEMLGMYNTKTMHPKAGANCAWVAYSSFNTRYSLSSNIS
;
A
#
# COMPACT_ATOMS: atom_id res chain seq x y z
N MET A 1 9.07 -4.94 -38.56
CA MET A 1 9.01 -6.39 -38.25
C MET A 1 10.40 -7.02 -38.35
N ASN A 2 11.38 -6.72 -37.47
CA ASN A 2 12.66 -7.47 -37.50
C ASN A 2 13.64 -7.21 -36.33
N ILE A 3 13.35 -6.40 -35.36
CA ILE A 3 14.27 -6.17 -34.24
C ILE A 3 13.81 -6.91 -32.99
N LEU A 4 12.53 -6.90 -32.66
CA LEU A 4 11.98 -7.66 -31.51
C LEU A 4 12.14 -9.17 -31.69
N ASN A 5 11.87 -9.69 -32.88
CA ASN A 5 12.06 -11.13 -33.17
C ASN A 5 13.55 -11.55 -33.14
N LYS A 6 14.49 -10.63 -33.31
CA LYS A 6 15.93 -10.92 -33.17
C LYS A 6 16.41 -10.89 -31.71
N ILE A 7 15.79 -10.10 -30.86
CA ILE A 7 16.12 -10.05 -29.42
C ILE A 7 15.58 -11.30 -28.72
N VAL A 8 14.36 -11.74 -29.03
CA VAL A 8 13.79 -12.98 -28.50
C VAL A 8 14.56 -14.23 -28.97
N SER A 9 15.19 -14.19 -30.16
CA SER A 9 16.01 -15.31 -30.64
C SER A 9 17.40 -15.39 -30.00
N LEU A 10 17.89 -14.35 -29.35
CA LEU A 10 19.22 -14.31 -28.70
C LEU A 10 19.21 -14.90 -27.29
N PHE A 11 18.03 -15.07 -26.67
CA PHE A 11 17.88 -15.71 -25.36
C PHE A 11 17.40 -17.16 -25.41
N LYS A 12 17.22 -17.75 -26.58
CA LYS A 12 17.04 -19.20 -26.71
C LYS A 12 18.39 -19.89 -26.68
N THR A 13 18.93 -20.13 -25.50
CA THR A 13 19.95 -21.15 -25.30
C THR A 13 19.34 -22.49 -25.67
N LYS A 14 19.93 -23.15 -26.67
CA LYS A 14 19.66 -24.56 -27.00
C LYS A 14 20.03 -25.39 -25.77
N THR A 15 19.05 -25.77 -24.98
CA THR A 15 19.10 -27.00 -24.21
C THR A 15 18.50 -28.09 -25.09
N ASP A 16 19.34 -28.93 -25.65
CA ASP A 16 18.90 -30.21 -26.21
C ASP A 16 18.36 -31.07 -25.06
N SER A 17 17.09 -30.97 -24.80
CA SER A 17 16.35 -31.96 -24.04
C SER A 17 15.40 -32.64 -25.01
N ASN A 18 15.59 -33.93 -25.18
CA ASN A 18 14.60 -34.83 -25.76
C ASN A 18 13.29 -34.61 -25.01
N SER A 19 12.41 -33.75 -25.54
CA SER A 19 11.06 -33.59 -25.03
C SER A 19 10.26 -34.81 -25.42
N VAL A 20 10.16 -35.76 -24.51
CA VAL A 20 9.05 -36.70 -24.46
C VAL A 20 7.81 -35.84 -24.30
N LYS A 21 6.96 -35.75 -25.32
CA LYS A 21 5.64 -35.16 -25.19
C LYS A 21 4.92 -35.92 -24.10
N PRO A 22 4.47 -35.28 -23.02
CA PRO A 22 3.71 -35.98 -22.01
C PRO A 22 2.36 -36.42 -22.58
N ASP A 23 2.10 -37.69 -22.40
CA ASP A 23 0.86 -38.39 -22.87
C ASP A 23 -0.36 -38.10 -21.96
N SER A 24 -0.29 -37.04 -21.14
CA SER A 24 -1.38 -36.65 -20.23
C SER A 24 -1.72 -35.18 -20.39
N LYS A 25 -2.94 -34.90 -20.83
CA LYS A 25 -3.61 -33.59 -20.82
C LYS A 25 -3.89 -33.12 -19.39
N LYS A 26 -2.89 -33.09 -18.50
CA LYS A 26 -3.05 -32.64 -17.11
C LYS A 26 -2.19 -31.42 -16.85
N MET A 27 -2.72 -30.51 -16.05
CA MET A 27 -1.97 -29.39 -15.50
C MET A 27 -0.74 -29.91 -14.73
N LEU A 28 0.42 -29.29 -14.95
CA LEU A 28 1.67 -29.59 -14.24
C LEU A 28 1.96 -28.45 -13.26
N VAL A 29 2.32 -28.80 -12.04
CA VAL A 29 2.65 -27.84 -10.98
C VAL A 29 4.05 -28.15 -10.49
N SER A 30 4.88 -27.11 -10.24
CA SER A 30 6.18 -27.31 -9.62
C SER A 30 6.06 -28.00 -8.25
N GLU A 31 6.99 -28.89 -7.96
CA GLU A 31 6.92 -29.72 -6.75
C GLU A 31 6.98 -28.86 -5.48
N GLU A 32 7.79 -27.81 -5.48
CA GLU A 32 7.93 -26.89 -4.35
C GLU A 32 6.61 -26.17 -4.04
N LEU A 33 5.95 -25.65 -5.07
CA LEU A 33 4.68 -24.95 -4.90
C LEU A 33 3.56 -25.90 -4.48
N LYS A 34 3.56 -27.14 -5.01
CA LYS A 34 2.59 -28.17 -4.64
C LYS A 34 2.74 -28.57 -3.17
N ASN A 35 3.94 -28.91 -2.76
CA ASN A 35 4.21 -29.31 -1.37
C ASN A 35 3.89 -28.17 -0.40
N PHE A 36 4.27 -26.94 -0.73
CA PHE A 36 3.94 -25.77 0.08
C PHE A 36 2.41 -25.60 0.25
N LEU A 37 1.64 -25.75 -0.81
CA LEU A 37 0.19 -25.68 -0.68
C LEU A 37 -0.34 -26.78 0.23
N GLU A 38 0.03 -28.03 -0.04
CA GLU A 38 -0.55 -29.21 0.62
C GLU A 38 -0.14 -29.32 2.08
N ASP A 39 1.12 -29.00 2.40
CA ASP A 39 1.69 -29.17 3.74
C ASP A 39 1.54 -27.94 4.64
N GLU A 40 1.53 -26.71 4.06
CA GLU A 40 1.59 -25.49 4.85
C GLU A 40 0.32 -24.62 4.73
N VAL A 41 -0.21 -24.43 3.48
CA VAL A 41 -1.34 -23.54 3.26
C VAL A 41 -2.66 -24.17 3.66
N LEU A 42 -2.91 -25.42 3.27
CA LEU A 42 -4.19 -26.07 3.52
C LEU A 42 -4.33 -26.56 4.97
N ASP A 43 -3.23 -26.63 5.73
CA ASP A 43 -3.29 -26.97 7.14
C ASP A 43 -4.13 -25.98 7.95
N GLY A 44 -5.21 -26.47 8.55
CA GLY A 44 -6.18 -25.65 9.28
C GLY A 44 -7.26 -24.99 8.43
N LEU A 45 -7.30 -25.23 7.12
CA LEU A 45 -8.38 -24.79 6.24
C LEU A 45 -9.36 -25.92 5.92
N ASP A 46 -10.60 -25.58 5.63
CA ASP A 46 -11.68 -26.48 5.21
C ASP A 46 -11.67 -26.77 3.69
N ILE A 47 -10.49 -26.81 3.10
CA ILE A 47 -10.24 -27.05 1.67
C ILE A 47 -9.28 -28.22 1.54
N ASN A 48 -9.64 -29.24 0.75
CA ASN A 48 -8.71 -30.32 0.45
C ASN A 48 -7.91 -30.05 -0.85
N SER A 49 -6.78 -30.70 -1.00
CA SER A 49 -5.85 -30.55 -2.12
C SER A 49 -6.52 -30.79 -3.49
N ASP A 50 -7.27 -31.89 -3.64
CA ASP A 50 -7.91 -32.22 -4.91
C ASP A 50 -8.92 -31.13 -5.34
N HIS A 51 -9.67 -30.61 -4.39
CA HIS A 51 -10.61 -29.52 -4.64
C HIS A 51 -9.87 -28.24 -5.06
N PHE A 52 -8.78 -27.88 -4.38
CA PHE A 52 -8.00 -26.69 -4.73
C PHE A 52 -7.45 -26.79 -6.15
N TRP A 53 -6.76 -27.90 -6.48
CA TRP A 53 -6.14 -28.06 -7.79
C TRP A 53 -7.15 -28.16 -8.91
N SER A 54 -8.25 -28.88 -8.72
CA SER A 54 -9.31 -28.97 -9.74
C SER A 54 -10.01 -27.62 -9.93
N SER A 55 -10.19 -26.84 -8.87
CA SER A 55 -10.74 -25.48 -8.97
C SER A 55 -9.81 -24.54 -9.71
N LEU A 56 -8.51 -24.58 -9.41
CA LEU A 56 -7.49 -23.80 -10.12
C LEU A 56 -7.46 -24.16 -11.61
N GLU A 57 -7.48 -25.45 -11.97
CA GLU A 57 -7.51 -25.89 -13.36
C GLU A 57 -8.76 -25.38 -14.09
N ASN A 58 -9.93 -25.43 -13.44
CA ASN A 58 -11.17 -24.88 -14.01
C ASN A 58 -11.08 -23.36 -14.23
N ILE A 59 -10.54 -22.62 -13.27
CA ILE A 59 -10.35 -21.16 -13.38
C ILE A 59 -9.36 -20.85 -14.51
N ILE A 60 -8.25 -21.58 -14.62
CA ILE A 60 -7.28 -21.40 -15.72
C ILE A 60 -7.98 -21.63 -17.06
N ASN A 61 -8.72 -22.73 -17.21
CA ASN A 61 -9.41 -23.06 -18.46
C ASN A 61 -10.44 -22.00 -18.87
N GLU A 62 -11.10 -21.36 -17.92
CA GLU A 62 -12.08 -20.30 -18.19
C GLU A 62 -11.41 -18.93 -18.44
N PHE A 63 -10.45 -18.54 -17.59
CA PHE A 63 -9.93 -17.19 -17.57
C PHE A 63 -8.67 -16.98 -18.41
N ALA A 64 -7.81 -17.98 -18.65
CA ALA A 64 -6.61 -17.79 -19.46
C ALA A 64 -6.93 -17.43 -20.93
N PRO A 65 -7.93 -18.03 -21.60
CA PRO A 65 -8.34 -17.59 -22.93
C PRO A 65 -8.85 -16.14 -22.96
N ARG A 66 -9.69 -15.75 -21.98
CA ARG A 66 -10.19 -14.37 -21.84
C ARG A 66 -9.06 -13.37 -21.61
N ASN A 67 -8.07 -13.73 -20.78
CA ASN A 67 -6.88 -12.93 -20.56
C ASN A 67 -6.10 -12.71 -21.88
N LYS A 68 -5.91 -13.75 -22.66
CA LYS A 68 -5.23 -13.67 -23.96
C LYS A 68 -5.99 -12.78 -24.96
N GLU A 69 -7.30 -12.81 -24.95
CA GLU A 69 -8.15 -11.93 -25.78
C GLU A 69 -7.97 -10.46 -25.39
N LEU A 70 -7.95 -10.15 -24.08
CA LEU A 70 -7.72 -8.79 -23.58
C LEU A 70 -6.33 -8.26 -23.96
N LEU A 71 -5.30 -9.10 -23.87
CA LEU A 71 -3.94 -8.74 -24.29
C LEU A 71 -3.88 -8.51 -25.81
N SER A 72 -4.49 -9.37 -26.62
CA SER A 72 -4.59 -9.17 -28.07
C SER A 72 -5.33 -7.89 -28.43
N LYS A 73 -6.35 -7.50 -27.64
CA LYS A 73 -7.03 -6.21 -27.79
C LYS A 73 -6.12 -5.03 -27.51
N ARG A 74 -5.24 -5.10 -26.49
CA ARG A 74 -4.22 -4.05 -26.24
C ARG A 74 -3.34 -3.83 -27.46
N GLU A 75 -2.77 -4.90 -28.01
CA GLU A 75 -1.89 -4.85 -29.17
C GLU A 75 -2.61 -4.28 -30.41
N LYS A 76 -3.85 -4.73 -30.67
CA LYS A 76 -4.66 -4.23 -31.77
C LYS A 76 -4.89 -2.72 -31.66
N ILE A 77 -5.29 -2.24 -30.50
CA ILE A 77 -5.54 -0.82 -30.27
C ILE A 77 -4.25 -0.03 -30.43
N GLN A 78 -3.12 -0.52 -29.89
CA GLN A 78 -1.83 0.15 -30.04
C GLN A 78 -1.42 0.25 -31.50
N SER A 79 -1.56 -0.83 -32.27
CA SER A 79 -1.26 -0.81 -33.71
C SER A 79 -2.10 0.23 -34.46
N GLN A 80 -3.36 0.41 -34.11
CA GLN A 80 -4.23 1.42 -34.71
C GLN A 80 -3.77 2.85 -34.36
N ILE A 81 -3.32 3.07 -33.12
CA ILE A 81 -2.76 4.35 -32.69
C ILE A 81 -1.45 4.66 -33.43
N ASP A 82 -0.57 3.67 -33.55
CA ASP A 82 0.68 3.79 -34.28
C ASP A 82 0.45 4.17 -35.76
N GLU A 83 -0.46 3.47 -36.43
CA GLU A 83 -0.86 3.79 -37.82
C GLU A 83 -1.44 5.20 -37.96
N TRP A 84 -2.26 5.63 -36.99
CA TRP A 84 -2.78 6.99 -36.97
C TRP A 84 -1.66 8.03 -36.98
N HIS A 85 -0.68 7.90 -36.11
CA HIS A 85 0.45 8.81 -36.01
C HIS A 85 1.39 8.71 -37.21
N ILE A 86 1.72 7.50 -37.67
CA ILE A 86 2.57 7.29 -38.85
C ILE A 86 2.00 7.97 -40.09
N ASN A 87 0.69 7.81 -40.33
CA ASN A 87 0.00 8.37 -41.50
C ASN A 87 -0.14 9.90 -41.45
N ARG A 88 0.09 10.52 -40.28
CA ARG A 88 -0.01 11.96 -40.06
C ARG A 88 1.33 12.64 -39.77
N LYS A 89 2.44 11.96 -39.97
CA LYS A 89 3.77 12.55 -39.80
C LYS A 89 3.93 13.81 -40.66
N GLY A 90 4.29 14.93 -40.02
CA GLY A 90 4.46 16.23 -40.69
C GLY A 90 3.18 17.04 -40.88
N THR A 91 2.02 16.57 -40.42
CA THR A 91 0.78 17.36 -40.35
C THR A 91 0.61 17.98 -38.96
N GLU A 92 -0.09 19.10 -38.88
CA GLU A 92 -0.47 19.71 -37.61
C GLU A 92 -1.41 18.79 -36.83
N HIS A 93 -1.18 18.66 -35.52
CA HIS A 93 -1.99 17.81 -34.66
C HIS A 93 -3.39 18.44 -34.44
N ASN A 94 -4.43 17.68 -34.75
CA ASN A 94 -5.82 18.06 -34.47
C ASN A 94 -6.34 17.23 -33.29
N HIS A 95 -6.49 17.89 -32.15
CA HIS A 95 -6.91 17.25 -30.90
C HIS A 95 -8.29 16.60 -30.98
N GLU A 96 -9.28 17.28 -31.57
CA GLU A 96 -10.66 16.75 -31.67
C GLU A 96 -10.74 15.57 -32.64
N GLU A 97 -10.01 15.62 -33.76
CA GLU A 97 -9.92 14.49 -34.70
C GLU A 97 -9.30 13.26 -34.02
N TYR A 98 -8.20 13.45 -33.26
CA TYR A 98 -7.56 12.35 -32.53
C TYR A 98 -8.46 11.78 -31.44
N LYS A 99 -9.14 12.63 -30.69
CA LYS A 99 -10.09 12.20 -29.65
C LYS A 99 -11.25 11.39 -30.22
N ASN A 100 -11.80 11.81 -31.38
CA ASN A 100 -12.85 11.06 -32.05
C ASN A 100 -12.34 9.72 -32.57
N PHE A 101 -11.14 9.69 -33.16
CA PHE A 101 -10.50 8.42 -33.54
C PHE A 101 -10.33 7.47 -32.34
N LEU A 102 -9.88 7.95 -31.18
CA LEU A 102 -9.75 7.14 -29.97
C LEU A 102 -11.10 6.58 -29.49
N LYS A 103 -12.21 7.32 -29.67
CA LYS A 103 -13.56 6.81 -29.40
C LYS A 103 -13.98 5.75 -30.41
N ASP A 104 -13.71 5.97 -31.70
CA ASP A 104 -14.11 5.06 -32.77
C ASP A 104 -13.42 3.68 -32.65
N ILE A 105 -12.17 3.64 -32.21
CA ILE A 105 -11.44 2.39 -31.97
C ILE A 105 -11.74 1.76 -30.58
N GLY A 106 -12.56 2.41 -29.75
CA GLY A 106 -12.92 1.93 -28.41
C GLY A 106 -11.80 2.11 -27.36
N TYR A 107 -10.82 2.97 -27.61
CA TYR A 107 -9.83 3.36 -26.60
C TYR A 107 -10.48 4.22 -25.51
N ILE A 108 -11.29 5.17 -25.88
CA ILE A 108 -12.17 5.94 -24.99
C ILE A 108 -13.57 5.32 -25.06
N VAL A 109 -14.08 4.84 -23.94
CA VAL A 109 -15.43 4.27 -23.87
C VAL A 109 -16.47 5.35 -23.51
N PRO A 110 -17.77 5.16 -23.86
CA PRO A 110 -18.82 6.09 -23.47
C PRO A 110 -18.99 6.17 -21.95
N ASP A 111 -19.24 7.37 -21.44
CA ASP A 111 -19.73 7.57 -20.06
C ASP A 111 -21.15 7.02 -19.94
N THR A 112 -21.37 6.09 -19.03
CA THR A 112 -22.65 5.43 -18.82
C THR A 112 -23.48 6.03 -17.68
N GLY A 113 -23.12 7.22 -17.22
CA GLY A 113 -23.87 8.03 -16.25
C GLY A 113 -23.39 7.89 -14.82
N ASP A 114 -24.03 8.65 -13.93
CA ASP A 114 -23.62 8.78 -12.54
C ASP A 114 -23.96 7.56 -11.70
N PHE A 115 -23.06 7.27 -10.76
CA PHE A 115 -23.23 6.20 -9.77
C PHE A 115 -22.40 6.52 -8.51
N LYS A 116 -22.56 5.73 -7.47
CA LYS A 116 -21.68 5.70 -6.30
C LYS A 116 -21.20 4.29 -6.07
N ILE A 117 -20.01 4.16 -5.51
CA ILE A 117 -19.50 2.85 -5.06
C ILE A 117 -20.38 2.32 -3.92
N THR A 118 -20.51 1.00 -3.88
CA THR A 118 -21.36 0.28 -2.91
C THR A 118 -20.56 -0.77 -2.13
N THR A 119 -19.25 -0.62 -2.09
CA THR A 119 -18.36 -1.54 -1.37
C THR A 119 -18.67 -1.52 0.13
N GLU A 120 -18.94 -2.69 0.68
CA GLU A 120 -19.25 -2.91 2.11
C GLU A 120 -18.12 -3.67 2.80
N ASN A 121 -18.21 -3.79 4.12
CA ASN A 121 -17.27 -4.55 4.96
C ASN A 121 -15.81 -4.11 4.75
N VAL A 122 -15.56 -2.80 4.71
CA VAL A 122 -14.22 -2.20 4.58
C VAL A 122 -13.73 -1.73 5.93
N ASP A 123 -12.51 -2.09 6.31
CA ASP A 123 -11.87 -1.67 7.55
C ASP A 123 -11.67 -0.15 7.60
N ALA A 124 -11.72 0.41 8.81
CA ALA A 124 -11.61 1.86 9.03
C ALA A 124 -10.27 2.43 8.51
N GLU A 125 -9.22 1.62 8.57
CA GLU A 125 -7.89 1.92 8.07
C GLU A 125 -7.86 2.24 6.57
N ILE A 126 -8.84 1.74 5.82
CA ILE A 126 -8.98 2.00 4.39
C ILE A 126 -10.01 3.10 4.14
N LYS A 127 -11.18 3.04 4.79
CA LYS A 127 -12.30 3.91 4.42
C LYS A 127 -12.32 5.27 5.10
N THR A 128 -11.80 5.40 6.34
CA THR A 128 -12.00 6.61 7.17
C THR A 128 -10.74 7.19 7.79
N ILE A 129 -9.64 6.45 7.83
CA ILE A 129 -8.38 6.93 8.40
C ILE A 129 -7.47 7.35 7.25
N ALA A 130 -7.21 8.65 7.15
CA ALA A 130 -6.23 9.18 6.19
C ALA A 130 -4.81 8.97 6.74
N GLY A 131 -3.90 8.45 5.92
CA GLY A 131 -2.53 8.21 6.34
C GLY A 131 -1.63 7.67 5.24
N PRO A 132 -0.34 7.48 5.54
CA PRO A 132 0.60 6.87 4.61
C PRO A 132 0.29 5.39 4.41
N GLN A 133 0.56 4.92 3.19
CA GLN A 133 0.51 3.52 2.82
C GLN A 133 1.89 3.08 2.37
N LEU A 134 2.41 2.02 3.01
CA LEU A 134 3.68 1.45 2.60
C LEU A 134 3.51 0.47 1.45
N VAL A 135 4.56 0.37 0.63
CA VAL A 135 4.72 -0.70 -0.34
C VAL A 135 6.06 -1.38 -0.07
N VAL A 136 6.07 -2.70 0.04
CA VAL A 136 7.23 -3.47 0.45
C VAL A 136 7.28 -4.80 -0.30
N PRO A 137 8.47 -5.28 -0.76
CA PRO A 137 8.59 -6.59 -1.40
C PRO A 137 8.28 -7.70 -0.38
N VAL A 138 7.20 -8.44 -0.62
CA VAL A 138 6.80 -9.54 0.28
C VAL A 138 7.78 -10.71 0.25
N MET A 139 8.57 -10.84 -0.80
CA MET A 139 9.63 -11.87 -0.92
C MET A 139 10.73 -11.72 0.14
N ASN A 140 10.90 -10.54 0.73
CA ASN A 140 11.84 -10.30 1.82
C ASN A 140 11.11 -10.25 3.17
N ALA A 141 11.16 -11.35 3.93
CA ALA A 141 10.45 -11.51 5.21
C ALA A 141 10.76 -10.39 6.22
N ARG A 142 12.03 -9.95 6.32
CA ARG A 142 12.42 -8.87 7.21
C ARG A 142 11.79 -7.52 6.82
N PHE A 143 11.75 -7.21 5.52
CA PHE A 143 11.12 -5.99 5.04
C PHE A 143 9.60 -6.05 5.21
N ALA A 144 8.99 -7.19 4.91
CA ALA A 144 7.56 -7.42 5.11
C ALA A 144 7.14 -7.21 6.57
N LEU A 145 7.88 -7.82 7.52
CA LEU A 145 7.66 -7.65 8.97
C LEU A 145 7.87 -6.20 9.43
N ASN A 146 8.94 -5.55 8.95
CA ASN A 146 9.21 -4.17 9.33
C ASN A 146 8.09 -3.23 8.87
N ALA A 147 7.59 -3.42 7.65
CA ALA A 147 6.51 -2.60 7.12
C ALA A 147 5.18 -2.87 7.84
N ALA A 148 4.85 -4.13 8.12
CA ALA A 148 3.68 -4.47 8.91
C ALA A 148 3.73 -3.85 10.33
N ASN A 149 4.90 -3.78 10.93
CA ASN A 149 5.12 -3.20 12.26
C ASN A 149 5.27 -1.66 12.26
N ALA A 150 5.35 -1.04 11.11
CA ALA A 150 5.55 0.41 10.99
C ALA A 150 4.29 1.24 11.26
N ARG A 151 3.21 0.61 11.75
CA ARG A 151 2.02 1.37 12.17
C ARG A 151 2.34 2.37 13.27
N TRP A 152 3.26 2.06 14.17
CA TRP A 152 3.68 2.96 15.24
C TRP A 152 5.16 3.30 15.10
N GLY A 153 5.48 4.59 15.17
CA GLY A 153 6.84 5.07 15.01
C GLY A 153 7.18 6.25 15.93
N SER A 154 8.43 6.28 16.41
CA SER A 154 8.98 7.37 17.20
C SER A 154 9.12 8.64 16.35
N LEU A 155 8.52 9.73 16.81
CA LEU A 155 8.72 11.05 16.22
C LEU A 155 10.15 11.55 16.48
N TYR A 156 10.68 11.33 17.68
CA TYR A 156 12.01 11.79 18.05
C TYR A 156 13.09 11.11 17.20
N ASP A 157 13.03 9.78 17.03
CA ASP A 157 13.94 9.05 16.15
C ASP A 157 13.82 9.52 14.69
N ALA A 158 12.59 9.74 14.24
CA ALA A 158 12.34 10.21 12.89
C ALA A 158 12.91 11.61 12.62
N LEU A 159 12.82 12.53 13.58
CA LEU A 159 13.39 13.86 13.48
C LEU A 159 14.92 13.84 13.62
N TYR A 160 15.42 13.07 14.61
CA TYR A 160 16.86 13.01 14.89
C TYR A 160 17.65 12.41 13.73
N GLY A 161 17.13 11.36 13.10
CA GLY A 161 17.80 10.61 12.04
C GLY A 161 17.85 11.30 10.67
N THR A 162 17.28 12.49 10.46
CA THR A 162 17.04 13.00 9.12
C THR A 162 17.29 14.50 8.92
N ASP A 163 17.08 14.97 7.69
CA ASP A 163 17.28 16.34 7.26
C ASP A 163 16.20 17.33 7.73
N VAL A 164 15.12 16.86 8.38
CA VAL A 164 14.11 17.74 8.97
C VAL A 164 14.72 18.64 10.04
N ILE A 165 15.65 18.10 10.84
CA ILE A 165 16.48 18.90 11.73
C ILE A 165 17.83 19.15 11.04
N SER A 166 18.12 20.43 10.72
CA SER A 166 19.40 20.83 10.12
C SER A 166 20.58 20.40 11.00
N GLU A 167 21.71 20.08 10.34
CA GLU A 167 22.98 19.78 11.02
C GLU A 167 23.79 21.04 11.35
N GLU A 168 23.28 22.21 11.01
CA GLU A 168 23.93 23.50 11.32
C GLU A 168 23.91 23.83 12.83
N ASP A 169 24.71 24.79 13.22
CA ASP A 169 24.83 25.29 14.59
C ASP A 169 25.18 24.20 15.62
N GLY A 170 26.05 23.27 15.22
CA GLY A 170 26.53 22.22 16.12
C GLY A 170 25.56 21.04 16.28
N ALA A 171 24.46 20.96 15.48
CA ALA A 171 23.46 19.92 15.56
C ALA A 171 23.75 18.72 14.65
N SER A 172 25.01 18.35 14.43
CA SER A 172 25.42 17.19 13.64
C SER A 172 24.82 15.88 14.18
N LYS A 173 24.41 14.98 13.27
CA LYS A 173 23.88 13.65 13.61
C LYS A 173 24.93 12.53 13.58
N THR A 174 26.21 12.85 13.52
CA THR A 174 27.31 11.90 13.45
C THR A 174 27.78 11.41 14.83
N GLY A 175 28.18 10.15 14.95
CA GLY A 175 28.77 9.57 16.13
C GLY A 175 27.77 9.24 17.24
N SER A 176 28.07 9.65 18.48
CA SER A 176 27.19 9.46 19.64
C SER A 176 26.06 10.50 19.67
N TYR A 177 25.09 10.29 20.58
CA TYR A 177 24.00 11.25 20.80
C TYR A 177 24.53 12.70 20.98
N ASN A 178 23.94 13.61 20.19
CA ASN A 178 24.24 15.04 20.22
C ASN A 178 23.13 15.80 20.96
N PRO A 179 23.40 16.37 22.16
CA PRO A 179 22.36 17.07 22.92
C PRO A 179 21.82 18.31 22.21
N VAL A 180 22.66 19.06 21.45
CA VAL A 180 22.19 20.24 20.69
C VAL A 180 21.15 19.83 19.64
N ARG A 181 21.36 18.69 18.97
CA ARG A 181 20.39 18.15 18.05
C ARG A 181 19.14 17.63 18.77
N GLY A 182 19.33 16.98 19.93
CA GLY A 182 18.23 16.51 20.77
C GLY A 182 17.31 17.65 21.22
N ASP A 183 17.86 18.77 21.60
CA ASP A 183 17.08 19.97 21.99
C ASP A 183 16.27 20.53 20.84
N LYS A 184 16.82 20.54 19.60
CA LYS A 184 16.06 20.93 18.39
C LYS A 184 14.94 19.95 18.09
N VAL A 185 15.13 18.63 18.30
CA VAL A 185 14.09 17.60 18.15
C VAL A 185 12.96 17.82 19.15
N ILE A 186 13.28 18.03 20.42
CA ILE A 186 12.30 18.31 21.48
C ILE A 186 11.50 19.56 21.15
N ALA A 187 12.17 20.64 20.75
CA ALA A 187 11.51 21.91 20.39
C ALA A 187 10.55 21.71 19.20
N PHE A 188 10.97 20.99 18.17
CA PHE A 188 10.10 20.67 17.02
C PHE A 188 8.87 19.86 17.45
N ALA A 189 9.07 18.83 18.28
CA ALA A 189 7.96 17.99 18.74
C ALA A 189 6.98 18.78 19.62
N LYS A 190 7.45 19.69 20.47
CA LYS A 190 6.57 20.58 21.27
C LYS A 190 5.78 21.53 20.37
N ALA A 191 6.40 22.13 19.34
CA ALA A 191 5.70 22.94 18.36
C ALA A 191 4.66 22.13 17.54
N PHE A 192 4.96 20.87 17.24
CA PHE A 192 3.98 19.95 16.64
C PHE A 192 2.78 19.74 17.59
N LEU A 193 2.99 19.49 18.87
CA LEU A 193 1.91 19.34 19.85
C LEU A 193 1.07 20.63 19.95
N ASP A 194 1.71 21.81 19.98
CA ASP A 194 1.01 23.10 19.99
C ASP A 194 0.09 23.30 18.79
N SER A 195 0.49 22.81 17.61
CA SER A 195 -0.31 22.90 16.40
C SER A 195 -1.43 21.85 16.31
N THR A 196 -1.20 20.66 16.88
CA THR A 196 -2.08 19.47 16.69
C THR A 196 -3.12 19.34 17.81
N ILE A 197 -2.72 19.58 19.05
CA ILE A 197 -3.57 19.53 20.25
C ILE A 197 -3.32 20.75 21.13
N PRO A 198 -3.64 21.96 20.65
CA PRO A 198 -3.31 23.20 21.34
C PRO A 198 -3.87 23.26 22.76
N LEU A 199 -3.15 23.91 23.64
CA LEU A 199 -3.58 24.25 24.98
C LEU A 199 -4.53 25.45 24.97
N GLU A 200 -5.36 25.60 25.99
CA GLU A 200 -6.17 26.82 26.17
C GLU A 200 -5.28 28.05 26.34
N ASN A 201 -4.21 27.91 27.13
CA ASN A 201 -3.22 28.95 27.38
C ASN A 201 -1.83 28.33 27.46
N GLY A 202 -0.80 29.06 27.00
CA GLY A 202 0.60 28.62 27.03
C GLY A 202 0.99 27.71 25.89
N SER A 203 2.12 27.07 25.99
CA SER A 203 2.73 26.16 25.01
C SER A 203 3.22 24.90 25.69
N TYR A 204 3.35 23.80 24.96
CA TYR A 204 4.00 22.59 25.47
C TYR A 204 5.45 22.83 25.88
N SER A 205 6.10 23.89 25.40
CA SER A 205 7.43 24.32 25.87
C SER A 205 7.44 24.76 27.33
N ASP A 206 6.30 25.23 27.84
CA ASP A 206 6.16 25.74 29.22
C ASP A 206 5.64 24.67 30.19
N VAL A 207 5.25 23.48 29.68
CA VAL A 207 4.70 22.41 30.53
C VAL A 207 5.79 21.79 31.40
N ASN A 208 5.52 21.70 32.72
CA ASN A 208 6.37 21.05 33.73
C ASN A 208 5.85 19.70 34.19
N SER A 209 4.52 19.49 34.14
CA SER A 209 3.90 18.22 34.49
C SER A 209 2.55 18.04 33.82
N PHE A 210 2.17 16.78 33.66
CA PHE A 210 0.83 16.36 33.26
C PHE A 210 0.15 15.78 34.47
N ASP A 211 -1.02 16.33 34.81
CA ASP A 211 -1.91 15.82 35.84
C ASP A 211 -3.13 15.21 35.17
N PHE A 212 -3.23 13.89 35.22
CA PHE A 212 -4.39 13.17 34.70
C PHE A 212 -5.09 12.41 35.84
N ASN A 213 -6.36 12.64 35.98
CA ASN A 213 -7.24 11.81 36.76
C ASN A 213 -8.23 11.12 35.80
N ASN A 214 -9.01 10.18 36.29
CA ASN A 214 -9.85 9.28 35.47
C ASN A 214 -10.79 9.98 34.46
N GLU A 215 -10.89 11.30 34.40
CA GLU A 215 -11.83 12.00 33.51
C GLU A 215 -11.23 13.22 32.79
N SER A 216 -10.12 13.77 33.26
CA SER A 216 -9.55 15.00 32.72
C SER A 216 -8.02 14.99 32.69
N LEU A 217 -7.48 15.75 31.76
CA LEU A 217 -6.05 16.02 31.62
C LEU A 217 -5.82 17.54 31.81
N SER A 218 -4.95 17.89 32.75
CA SER A 218 -4.45 19.26 32.94
C SER A 218 -2.92 19.28 32.95
N MET A 219 -2.34 20.44 32.71
CA MET A 219 -0.91 20.64 32.67
C MET A 219 -0.52 21.83 33.56
N SER A 220 0.52 21.64 34.38
CA SER A 220 1.12 22.72 35.13
C SER A 220 2.19 23.39 34.29
N LEU A 221 2.14 24.72 34.19
CA LEU A 221 3.10 25.52 33.42
C LEU A 221 4.25 26.03 34.29
N SER A 222 5.32 26.49 33.66
CA SER A 222 6.54 26.98 34.31
C SER A 222 6.32 28.23 35.17
N ASP A 223 5.28 29.01 34.88
CA ASP A 223 4.89 30.19 35.66
C ASP A 223 3.98 29.85 36.87
N GLY A 224 3.71 28.57 37.11
CA GLY A 224 2.84 28.05 38.16
C GLY A 224 1.34 28.06 37.82
N SER A 225 0.94 28.52 36.65
CA SER A 225 -0.44 28.41 36.19
C SER A 225 -0.77 26.98 35.75
N VAL A 226 -2.08 26.68 35.66
CA VAL A 226 -2.61 25.40 35.16
C VAL A 226 -3.41 25.66 33.91
N THR A 227 -3.22 24.81 32.91
CA THR A 227 -3.92 24.85 31.63
C THR A 227 -4.49 23.49 31.28
N CYS A 228 -5.31 23.42 30.25
CA CYS A 228 -5.86 22.19 29.72
C CYS A 228 -5.88 22.23 28.19
N LEU A 229 -6.28 21.13 27.54
CA LEU A 229 -6.47 21.09 26.09
C LEU A 229 -7.59 22.00 25.65
N LYS A 230 -7.40 22.76 24.59
CA LYS A 230 -8.46 23.52 23.92
C LYS A 230 -9.60 22.62 23.44
N ASN A 231 -9.29 21.40 23.01
CA ASN A 231 -10.25 20.34 22.71
C ASN A 231 -10.01 19.13 23.62
N GLN A 232 -10.78 19.02 24.71
CA GLN A 232 -10.65 17.93 25.66
C GLN A 232 -10.88 16.55 25.04
N ASN A 233 -11.67 16.44 23.96
CA ASN A 233 -11.94 15.17 23.28
C ASN A 233 -10.71 14.61 22.53
N SER A 234 -9.64 15.41 22.38
CA SER A 234 -8.40 14.91 21.82
C SER A 234 -7.67 13.95 22.75
N TYR A 235 -7.86 14.04 24.07
CA TYR A 235 -7.34 13.06 25.02
C TYR A 235 -8.26 11.85 25.06
N VAL A 236 -7.77 10.68 24.64
CA VAL A 236 -8.61 9.47 24.47
C VAL A 236 -8.20 8.33 25.38
N GLY A 237 -7.08 8.42 26.08
CA GLY A 237 -6.67 7.37 27.01
C GLY A 237 -5.25 7.47 27.51
N TYR A 238 -4.86 6.45 28.26
CA TYR A 238 -3.51 6.34 28.81
C TYR A 238 -3.09 4.87 28.95
N CYS A 239 -1.80 4.64 29.09
CA CYS A 239 -1.25 3.33 29.45
C CYS A 239 -0.11 3.49 30.46
N ASP A 240 0.10 2.47 31.27
CA ASP A 240 1.21 2.35 32.21
C ASP A 240 2.26 1.42 31.60
N HIS A 241 3.45 1.96 31.35
CA HIS A 241 4.60 1.20 30.84
C HIS A 241 5.45 0.58 31.95
N GLY A 242 5.08 0.79 33.22
CA GLY A 242 5.86 0.40 34.38
C GLY A 242 7.05 1.35 34.68
N ASN A 243 7.65 1.20 35.86
CA ASN A 243 8.83 1.99 36.28
C ASN A 243 8.60 3.52 36.22
N ASP A 244 7.43 3.99 36.60
CA ASP A 244 7.01 5.40 36.54
C ASP A 244 6.97 5.99 35.11
N SER A 245 6.89 5.14 34.10
CA SER A 245 6.74 5.55 32.70
C SER A 245 5.27 5.42 32.26
N ILE A 246 4.71 6.51 31.73
CA ILE A 246 3.31 6.65 31.37
C ILE A 246 3.18 7.08 29.90
N GLY A 247 2.22 6.51 29.18
CA GLY A 247 1.79 6.96 27.86
C GLY A 247 0.44 7.67 27.96
N LEU A 248 0.36 8.91 27.49
CA LEU A 248 -0.89 9.65 27.31
C LEU A 248 -1.28 9.61 25.85
N LEU A 249 -2.44 9.04 25.53
CA LEU A 249 -2.92 8.82 24.18
C LEU A 249 -3.86 9.93 23.72
N PHE A 250 -3.55 10.46 22.54
CA PHE A 250 -4.34 11.50 21.89
C PHE A 250 -4.80 11.04 20.52
N LYS A 251 -5.84 11.70 20.01
CA LYS A 251 -6.40 11.48 18.69
C LYS A 251 -6.63 12.80 17.97
N ASN A 252 -6.13 12.89 16.74
CA ASN A 252 -6.38 13.99 15.82
C ASN A 252 -6.54 13.46 14.39
N ASN A 253 -7.49 13.95 13.60
CA ASN A 253 -7.77 13.49 12.23
C ASN A 253 -7.89 11.95 12.10
N ASN A 254 -8.47 11.29 13.10
CA ASN A 254 -8.58 9.84 13.24
C ASN A 254 -7.25 9.07 13.42
N LEU A 255 -6.12 9.74 13.49
CA LEU A 255 -4.83 9.15 13.84
C LEU A 255 -4.54 9.35 15.34
N HIS A 256 -3.88 8.36 15.92
CA HIS A 256 -3.48 8.42 17.31
C HIS A 256 -1.99 8.78 17.44
N PHE A 257 -1.66 9.38 18.56
CA PHE A 257 -0.27 9.51 19.00
C PHE A 257 -0.21 9.48 20.53
N GLU A 258 0.90 9.00 21.05
CA GLU A 258 1.14 8.81 22.47
C GLU A 258 2.30 9.68 22.91
N ILE A 259 2.08 10.58 23.87
CA ILE A 259 3.15 11.29 24.58
C ILE A 259 3.69 10.34 25.65
N GLN A 260 4.95 9.94 25.53
CA GLN A 260 5.62 9.05 26.47
C GLN A 260 6.37 9.88 27.52
N ILE A 261 5.99 9.74 28.77
CA ILE A 261 6.57 10.45 29.90
C ILE A 261 7.38 9.48 30.74
N ASP A 262 8.66 9.79 30.94
CA ASP A 262 9.58 8.99 31.75
C ASP A 262 10.75 9.86 32.19
N LYS A 263 10.67 10.37 33.43
CA LYS A 263 11.70 11.24 34.04
C LYS A 263 13.01 10.52 34.36
N ASN A 264 13.05 9.18 34.28
CA ASN A 264 14.26 8.39 34.49
C ASN A 264 15.01 8.12 33.17
N HIS A 265 14.35 8.27 32.02
CA HIS A 265 14.96 8.10 30.72
C HIS A 265 15.95 9.22 30.39
N PRO A 266 17.11 8.95 29.75
CA PRO A 266 18.11 9.98 29.43
C PRO A 266 17.54 11.22 28.74
N ILE A 267 16.60 11.06 27.79
CA ILE A 267 15.94 12.18 27.11
C ILE A 267 14.92 12.85 28.04
N GLY A 268 14.05 12.08 28.70
CA GLY A 268 13.03 12.64 29.60
C GLY A 268 13.63 13.46 30.77
N LYS A 269 14.85 13.14 31.19
CA LYS A 269 15.58 13.97 32.21
C LYS A 269 15.91 15.39 31.72
N THR A 270 16.01 15.60 30.42
CA THR A 270 16.31 16.90 29.81
C THR A 270 15.07 17.72 29.50
N ASP A 271 13.90 17.10 29.55
CA ASP A 271 12.60 17.74 29.30
C ASP A 271 11.91 18.13 30.62
N SER A 272 11.38 19.37 30.70
CA SER A 272 10.71 19.89 31.89
C SER A 272 9.55 19.03 32.36
N ALA A 273 8.76 18.50 31.43
CA ALA A 273 7.61 17.64 31.69
C ALA A 273 7.98 16.16 31.77
N GLY A 274 9.23 15.79 31.44
CA GLY A 274 9.70 14.40 31.40
C GLY A 274 9.31 13.64 30.11
N ILE A 275 9.00 14.36 29.04
CA ILE A 275 8.66 13.74 27.75
C ILE A 275 9.94 13.11 27.18
N LYS A 276 9.90 11.79 26.94
CA LYS A 276 11.00 11.05 26.31
C LYS A 276 10.82 10.83 24.83
N ASP A 277 9.57 10.82 24.35
CA ASP A 277 9.20 10.61 22.96
C ASP A 277 7.73 10.94 22.70
N VAL A 278 7.39 11.11 21.42
CA VAL A 278 6.02 11.10 20.91
C VAL A 278 5.92 9.94 19.90
N LEU A 279 5.17 8.91 20.28
CA LEU A 279 4.96 7.75 19.43
C LEU A 279 3.71 7.98 18.56
N MET A 280 3.86 7.95 17.24
CA MET A 280 2.81 8.29 16.30
C MET A 280 2.25 7.06 15.59
N GLU A 281 0.92 7.00 15.42
CA GLU A 281 0.29 6.09 14.47
C GLU A 281 0.65 6.55 13.06
N SER A 282 1.43 5.75 12.34
CA SER A 282 2.12 6.13 11.10
C SER A 282 1.59 5.35 9.90
N ALA A 283 2.14 4.18 9.60
CA ALA A 283 1.69 3.37 8.47
C ALA A 283 0.39 2.65 8.81
N VAL A 284 -0.73 3.25 8.47
CA VAL A 284 -2.06 2.70 8.74
C VAL A 284 -2.32 1.46 7.89
N THR A 285 -1.88 1.48 6.63
CA THR A 285 -1.98 0.36 5.70
C THR A 285 -0.63 0.05 5.07
N THR A 286 -0.42 -1.21 4.67
CA THR A 286 0.79 -1.68 4.00
C THR A 286 0.41 -2.61 2.86
N ILE A 287 0.96 -2.38 1.68
CA ILE A 287 0.86 -3.28 0.53
C ILE A 287 2.07 -4.22 0.56
N GLN A 288 1.80 -5.51 0.77
CA GLN A 288 2.75 -6.59 0.58
C GLN A 288 2.82 -6.88 -0.92
N ASP A 289 3.91 -6.47 -1.55
CA ASP A 289 4.01 -6.45 -3.00
C ASP A 289 4.59 -7.75 -3.55
N ALA A 290 3.85 -8.41 -4.44
CA ALA A 290 4.29 -9.57 -5.19
C ALA A 290 4.56 -9.24 -6.67
N GLU A 291 4.59 -7.95 -7.04
CA GLU A 291 4.74 -7.47 -8.43
C GLU A 291 6.04 -6.67 -8.60
N ASP A 292 6.01 -5.37 -8.80
CA ASP A 292 7.14 -4.55 -9.27
C ASP A 292 8.41 -4.62 -8.40
N SER A 293 8.27 -4.76 -7.09
CA SER A 293 9.42 -4.84 -6.18
C SER A 293 9.96 -6.27 -5.98
N VAL A 294 9.42 -7.25 -6.71
CA VAL A 294 9.75 -8.67 -6.59
C VAL A 294 10.12 -9.25 -7.97
N ALA A 295 11.08 -10.16 -7.99
CA ALA A 295 11.40 -11.01 -9.13
C ALA A 295 11.15 -12.46 -8.74
N ALA A 296 9.96 -12.99 -9.04
CA ALA A 296 9.56 -14.37 -8.79
C ALA A 296 9.33 -15.08 -10.13
N VAL A 297 10.37 -15.76 -10.62
CA VAL A 297 10.44 -16.26 -11.99
C VAL A 297 10.02 -17.71 -12.17
N ASP A 298 9.88 -18.45 -11.08
CA ASP A 298 9.53 -19.87 -11.07
C ASP A 298 8.73 -20.28 -9.83
N GLY A 299 8.48 -21.59 -9.67
CA GLY A 299 7.73 -22.13 -8.56
C GLY A 299 8.43 -22.00 -7.21
N ALA A 300 9.76 -22.04 -7.16
CA ALA A 300 10.52 -21.87 -5.94
C ALA A 300 10.41 -20.42 -5.44
N ASP A 301 10.57 -19.45 -6.32
CA ASP A 301 10.42 -18.03 -6.02
C ASP A 301 8.98 -17.70 -5.58
N LYS A 302 7.97 -18.20 -6.31
CA LYS A 302 6.56 -18.02 -5.93
C LYS A 302 6.26 -18.63 -4.56
N THR A 303 6.86 -19.73 -4.24
CA THR A 303 6.72 -20.36 -2.91
C THR A 303 7.26 -19.44 -1.81
N VAL A 304 8.39 -18.76 -2.01
CA VAL A 304 8.91 -17.78 -1.04
C VAL A 304 7.94 -16.61 -0.85
N VAL A 305 7.43 -16.05 -1.94
CA VAL A 305 6.43 -14.96 -1.91
C VAL A 305 5.21 -15.37 -1.11
N TYR A 306 4.62 -16.52 -1.44
CA TYR A 306 3.40 -16.99 -0.80
C TYR A 306 3.61 -17.46 0.64
N ARG A 307 4.77 -18.04 0.96
CA ARG A 307 5.10 -18.46 2.34
C ARG A 307 5.23 -17.25 3.28
N ASN A 308 5.84 -16.17 2.82
CA ASN A 308 5.90 -14.94 3.61
C ASN A 308 4.50 -14.32 3.80
N TRP A 309 3.66 -14.32 2.77
CA TRP A 309 2.26 -13.91 2.89
C TRP A 309 1.47 -14.80 3.85
N LEU A 310 1.69 -16.12 3.81
CA LEU A 310 1.08 -17.08 4.74
C LEU A 310 1.46 -16.77 6.19
N GLY A 311 2.74 -16.56 6.46
CA GLY A 311 3.22 -16.24 7.81
C GLY A 311 2.69 -14.90 8.33
N LEU A 312 2.46 -13.91 7.45
CA LEU A 312 1.77 -12.67 7.80
C LEU A 312 0.29 -12.91 8.13
N MET A 313 -0.41 -13.72 7.35
CA MET A 313 -1.83 -14.02 7.55
C MET A 313 -2.09 -14.97 8.73
N LYS A 314 -1.19 -15.90 9.01
CA LYS A 314 -1.20 -16.71 10.26
C LYS A 314 -0.72 -15.90 11.47
N GLY A 315 0.02 -14.81 11.24
CA GLY A 315 0.57 -13.97 12.31
C GLY A 315 1.79 -14.54 12.99
N ASP A 316 2.48 -15.48 12.36
CA ASP A 316 3.64 -16.23 12.91
C ASP A 316 4.93 -16.05 12.13
N LEU A 317 4.93 -15.21 11.08
CA LEU A 317 6.14 -14.87 10.33
C LEU A 317 7.23 -14.36 11.27
N LYS A 318 8.42 -14.96 11.17
CA LYS A 318 9.61 -14.59 11.93
C LYS A 318 10.82 -14.52 11.03
N GLU A 319 11.72 -13.60 11.35
CA GLU A 319 13.01 -13.48 10.67
C GLU A 319 14.10 -13.24 11.70
N THR A 320 15.13 -14.08 11.67
CA THR A 320 16.28 -14.01 12.57
C THR A 320 17.50 -13.51 11.81
N PHE A 321 18.15 -12.49 12.32
CA PHE A 321 19.34 -11.87 11.72
C PHE A 321 20.33 -11.41 12.80
N ILE A 322 21.58 -11.23 12.40
CA ILE A 322 22.64 -10.73 13.29
C ILE A 322 22.71 -9.20 13.16
N LYS A 323 22.65 -8.50 14.30
CA LYS A 323 22.86 -7.05 14.40
C LYS A 323 23.77 -6.76 15.60
N ASN A 324 24.91 -6.08 15.36
CA ASN A 324 25.90 -5.77 16.40
C ASN A 324 26.36 -7.03 17.15
N ASP A 325 26.67 -8.10 16.41
CA ASP A 325 27.09 -9.42 16.92
C ASP A 325 26.09 -10.10 17.85
N GLN A 326 24.84 -9.66 17.85
CA GLN A 326 23.74 -10.30 18.58
C GLN A 326 22.69 -10.84 17.61
N GLU A 327 22.22 -12.03 17.88
CA GLU A 327 21.09 -12.62 17.19
C GLU A 327 19.79 -11.91 17.62
N MET A 328 19.05 -11.44 16.64
CA MET A 328 17.76 -10.77 16.83
C MET A 328 16.69 -11.45 16.00
N THR A 329 15.60 -11.84 16.64
CA THR A 329 14.42 -12.33 15.95
C THR A 329 13.38 -11.21 15.85
N ARG A 330 12.91 -10.96 14.64
CA ARG A 330 11.80 -10.04 14.38
C ARG A 330 10.53 -10.84 14.13
N GLU A 331 9.45 -10.41 14.74
CA GLU A 331 8.11 -10.95 14.59
C GLU A 331 7.08 -9.81 14.54
N LEU A 332 5.81 -10.14 14.28
CA LEU A 332 4.73 -9.16 14.30
C LEU A 332 4.51 -8.58 15.70
N THR A 333 4.40 -7.26 15.77
CA THR A 333 4.21 -6.52 17.02
C THR A 333 2.83 -6.79 17.63
N GLN A 334 2.76 -6.88 18.97
CA GLN A 334 1.51 -7.04 19.70
C GLN A 334 0.61 -5.82 19.55
N ASP A 335 -0.69 -6.01 19.77
CA ASP A 335 -1.64 -4.90 19.89
C ASP A 335 -1.34 -4.08 21.15
N ARG A 336 -1.73 -2.81 21.12
CA ARG A 336 -1.49 -1.84 22.18
C ARG A 336 -2.73 -1.70 23.04
N VAL A 337 -2.58 -1.91 24.34
CA VAL A 337 -3.68 -1.81 25.31
C VAL A 337 -3.64 -0.46 26.00
N TYR A 338 -4.77 0.23 26.03
CA TYR A 338 -4.96 1.51 26.69
C TYR A 338 -6.17 1.48 27.59
N LYS A 339 -6.25 2.42 28.51
CA LYS A 339 -7.43 2.72 29.32
C LYS A 339 -8.00 4.06 28.88
N SER A 340 -9.29 4.10 28.63
CA SER A 340 -10.00 5.37 28.37
C SER A 340 -9.94 6.28 29.62
N PRO A 341 -10.25 7.58 29.51
CA PRO A 341 -10.36 8.47 30.67
C PRO A 341 -11.30 7.93 31.77
N GLN A 342 -12.31 7.11 31.39
CA GLN A 342 -13.24 6.47 32.34
C GLN A 342 -12.70 5.14 32.91
N GLY A 343 -11.48 4.73 32.55
CA GLY A 343 -10.83 3.52 33.05
C GLY A 343 -11.18 2.23 32.27
N ASN A 344 -11.98 2.30 31.22
CA ASN A 344 -12.30 1.14 30.40
C ASN A 344 -11.13 0.78 29.47
N GLU A 345 -10.77 -0.49 29.41
CA GLU A 345 -9.74 -0.95 28.49
C GLU A 345 -10.23 -0.96 27.04
N PHE A 346 -9.33 -0.58 26.13
CA PHE A 346 -9.52 -0.72 24.68
C PHE A 346 -8.18 -1.02 24.01
N ILE A 347 -8.27 -1.55 22.79
CA ILE A 347 -7.11 -2.05 22.06
C ILE A 347 -6.98 -1.29 20.74
N LEU A 348 -5.77 -0.83 20.46
CA LEU A 348 -5.38 -0.33 19.14
C LEU A 348 -4.47 -1.33 18.45
N PRO A 349 -4.62 -1.54 17.12
CA PRO A 349 -3.75 -2.46 16.39
C PRO A 349 -2.29 -2.05 16.49
N GLY A 350 -1.41 -3.03 16.75
CA GLY A 350 0.04 -2.82 16.75
C GLY A 350 0.65 -2.81 15.35
N ARG A 351 -0.12 -3.26 14.35
CA ARG A 351 0.32 -3.49 12.97
C ARG A 351 -0.55 -2.73 11.97
N SER A 352 0.02 -2.44 10.80
CA SER A 352 -0.72 -1.97 9.63
C SER A 352 -1.75 -3.00 9.19
N THR A 353 -2.89 -2.56 8.67
CA THR A 353 -3.79 -3.42 7.90
C THR A 353 -3.12 -3.72 6.56
N MET A 354 -2.96 -5.00 6.24
CA MET A 354 -2.18 -5.45 5.09
C MET A 354 -3.08 -5.72 3.89
N LEU A 355 -2.64 -5.23 2.74
CA LEU A 355 -3.11 -5.57 1.41
C LEU A 355 -2.00 -6.39 0.72
N VAL A 356 -2.33 -7.18 -0.30
CA VAL A 356 -1.35 -7.83 -1.17
C VAL A 356 -1.52 -7.31 -2.60
N ARG A 357 -0.42 -6.95 -3.27
CA ARG A 357 -0.45 -6.64 -4.70
C ARG A 357 -0.10 -7.87 -5.51
N ASN A 358 -1.09 -8.36 -6.25
CA ASN A 358 -0.92 -9.45 -7.21
C ASN A 358 -0.32 -8.92 -8.51
N VAL A 359 0.23 -9.80 -9.32
CA VAL A 359 0.73 -9.47 -10.67
C VAL A 359 -0.43 -9.10 -11.61
N GLY A 360 -0.16 -8.23 -12.59
CA GLY A 360 -1.11 -7.81 -13.63
C GLY A 360 -1.51 -8.93 -14.60
N HIS A 361 -2.05 -8.55 -15.76
CA HIS A 361 -2.57 -9.53 -16.73
C HIS A 361 -1.53 -10.00 -17.76
N LEU A 362 -0.40 -9.30 -17.91
CA LEU A 362 0.54 -9.55 -19.00
C LEU A 362 1.41 -10.78 -18.77
N MET A 363 1.89 -10.99 -17.55
CA MET A 363 2.92 -11.98 -17.23
C MET A 363 2.36 -13.37 -17.11
N THR A 364 3.16 -14.37 -17.51
CA THR A 364 2.96 -15.79 -17.25
C THR A 364 4.06 -16.31 -16.34
N ASN A 365 3.84 -17.47 -15.72
CA ASN A 365 4.81 -18.07 -14.81
C ASN A 365 4.87 -19.59 -14.98
N PRO A 366 6.07 -20.19 -15.09
CA PRO A 366 6.24 -21.62 -15.27
C PRO A 366 6.00 -22.46 -14.00
N ALA A 367 5.68 -21.84 -12.86
CA ALA A 367 5.29 -22.55 -11.64
C ALA A 367 4.11 -23.50 -11.87
N VAL A 368 3.23 -23.14 -12.82
CA VAL A 368 2.13 -23.97 -13.30
C VAL A 368 2.09 -23.94 -14.82
N ILE A 369 2.01 -25.12 -15.43
CA ILE A 369 1.84 -25.32 -16.88
C ILE A 369 0.47 -25.93 -17.11
N ASP A 370 -0.31 -25.36 -18.02
CA ASP A 370 -1.64 -25.85 -18.34
C ASP A 370 -1.61 -27.17 -19.13
N ALA A 371 -2.79 -27.74 -19.38
CA ALA A 371 -2.92 -28.99 -20.14
C ALA A 371 -2.47 -28.89 -21.62
N ASN A 372 -2.28 -27.67 -22.15
CA ASN A 372 -1.78 -27.43 -23.51
C ASN A 372 -0.25 -27.32 -23.56
N GLY A 373 0.39 -27.21 -22.40
CA GLY A 373 1.83 -27.00 -22.26
C GLY A 373 2.22 -25.51 -22.24
N ASP A 374 1.27 -24.61 -22.03
CA ASP A 374 1.49 -23.17 -21.93
C ASP A 374 1.68 -22.77 -20.44
N GLU A 375 2.54 -21.79 -20.17
CA GLU A 375 2.64 -21.16 -18.84
C GLU A 375 1.32 -20.46 -18.50
N VAL A 376 0.90 -20.58 -17.24
CA VAL A 376 -0.34 -19.98 -16.74
C VAL A 376 -0.17 -18.48 -16.51
N PRO A 377 -1.18 -17.64 -16.83
CA PRO A 377 -1.16 -16.23 -16.45
C PRO A 377 -0.94 -16.06 -14.95
N GLU A 378 0.14 -15.39 -14.60
CA GLU A 378 0.62 -15.26 -13.20
C GLU A 378 -0.42 -14.59 -12.29
N GLY A 379 -1.18 -13.62 -12.83
CA GLY A 379 -2.23 -12.96 -12.07
C GLY A 379 -3.41 -13.86 -11.68
N ILE A 380 -3.65 -14.97 -12.42
CA ILE A 380 -4.65 -15.99 -12.06
C ILE A 380 -4.12 -16.85 -10.90
N LEU A 381 -2.85 -17.24 -10.99
CA LEU A 381 -2.16 -18.00 -9.95
C LEU A 381 -2.14 -17.22 -8.64
N ASP A 382 -1.73 -15.95 -8.70
CA ASP A 382 -1.71 -15.07 -7.54
C ASP A 382 -3.08 -14.92 -6.89
N ALA A 383 -4.15 -14.73 -7.67
CA ALA A 383 -5.49 -14.60 -7.13
C ALA A 383 -5.89 -15.84 -6.32
N MET A 384 -5.65 -17.04 -6.86
CA MET A 384 -6.03 -18.27 -6.18
C MET A 384 -5.22 -18.48 -4.89
N PHE A 385 -3.89 -18.29 -4.93
CA PHE A 385 -3.01 -18.52 -3.78
C PHE A 385 -3.16 -17.44 -2.71
N THR A 386 -3.12 -16.16 -3.08
CA THR A 386 -3.14 -15.08 -2.08
C THR A 386 -4.47 -15.00 -1.35
N ILE A 387 -5.60 -15.30 -2.01
CA ILE A 387 -6.91 -15.35 -1.38
C ILE A 387 -7.07 -16.60 -0.51
N CYS A 388 -6.59 -17.77 -0.97
CA CYS A 388 -6.61 -18.99 -0.16
C CYS A 388 -5.81 -18.80 1.14
N ILE A 389 -4.63 -18.22 1.06
CA ILE A 389 -3.78 -17.90 2.21
C ILE A 389 -4.48 -16.92 3.17
N ALA A 390 -5.11 -15.88 2.65
CA ALA A 390 -5.82 -14.91 3.47
C ALA A 390 -7.05 -15.52 4.22
N LYS A 391 -7.51 -16.69 3.80
CA LYS A 391 -8.56 -17.43 4.51
C LYS A 391 -8.18 -17.79 5.94
N HIS A 392 -6.89 -17.91 6.26
CA HIS A 392 -6.43 -18.08 7.64
C HIS A 392 -6.84 -16.92 8.56
N ASP A 393 -6.72 -15.69 8.09
CA ASP A 393 -7.20 -14.52 8.82
C ASP A 393 -8.72 -14.52 8.95
N LEU A 394 -9.44 -14.84 7.86
CA LEU A 394 -10.91 -14.87 7.84
C LEU A 394 -11.48 -15.91 8.82
N ASN A 395 -10.88 -17.10 8.87
CA ASN A 395 -11.32 -18.21 9.71
C ASN A 395 -10.90 -18.08 11.19
N GLY A 396 -10.11 -17.05 11.54
CA GLY A 396 -9.60 -16.86 12.90
C GLY A 396 -8.46 -17.79 13.29
N ASN A 397 -7.75 -18.38 12.31
CA ASN A 397 -6.54 -19.17 12.51
C ASN A 397 -5.30 -18.30 12.74
N SER A 398 -5.46 -16.98 12.60
CA SER A 398 -4.40 -16.01 12.75
C SER A 398 -4.16 -15.67 14.22
N LYS A 399 -2.91 -15.50 14.60
CA LYS A 399 -2.52 -14.93 15.89
C LYS A 399 -3.00 -13.48 16.05
N PHE A 400 -3.10 -12.76 14.94
CA PHE A 400 -3.52 -11.36 14.87
C PHE A 400 -4.51 -11.16 13.71
N LYS A 401 -5.63 -10.53 13.98
CA LYS A 401 -6.63 -10.24 12.96
C LYS A 401 -6.16 -9.14 12.02
N ASN A 402 -6.06 -9.41 10.72
CA ASN A 402 -5.71 -8.41 9.70
C ASN A 402 -6.93 -7.56 9.31
N SER A 403 -8.02 -8.20 8.89
CA SER A 403 -9.28 -7.51 8.59
C SER A 403 -10.32 -7.77 9.67
N LYS A 404 -10.75 -6.72 10.36
CA LYS A 404 -11.80 -6.79 11.39
C LYS A 404 -13.20 -6.98 10.78
N THR A 405 -13.36 -6.56 9.53
CA THR A 405 -14.62 -6.65 8.78
C THR A 405 -14.75 -7.92 7.95
N GLY A 406 -13.71 -8.76 7.93
CA GLY A 406 -13.73 -10.04 7.22
C GLY A 406 -13.52 -9.89 5.70
N SER A 407 -12.68 -8.97 5.27
CA SER A 407 -12.36 -8.74 3.86
C SER A 407 -10.92 -9.14 3.52
N VAL A 408 -10.68 -9.49 2.25
CA VAL A 408 -9.36 -9.68 1.66
C VAL A 408 -9.08 -8.53 0.70
N TYR A 409 -7.97 -7.84 0.87
CA TYR A 409 -7.63 -6.64 0.11
C TYR A 409 -6.54 -6.92 -0.91
N ILE A 410 -6.89 -6.87 -2.21
CA ILE A 410 -5.95 -7.12 -3.32
C ILE A 410 -5.78 -5.85 -4.14
N VAL A 411 -4.53 -5.48 -4.38
CA VAL A 411 -4.15 -4.46 -5.35
C VAL A 411 -3.96 -5.13 -6.71
N LYS A 412 -4.63 -4.63 -7.75
CA LYS A 412 -4.47 -5.12 -9.12
C LYS A 412 -3.85 -4.03 -9.99
N PRO A 413 -2.58 -4.23 -10.41
CA PRO A 413 -1.82 -3.26 -11.19
C PRO A 413 -2.07 -3.40 -12.70
N LYS A 414 -1.65 -2.38 -13.46
CA LYS A 414 -1.44 -2.43 -14.91
C LYS A 414 -2.66 -2.91 -15.71
N MET A 415 -3.87 -2.54 -15.27
CA MET A 415 -5.11 -2.80 -16.02
C MET A 415 -5.35 -1.72 -17.07
N HIS A 416 -5.75 -2.11 -18.27
CA HIS A 416 -6.05 -1.22 -19.39
C HIS A 416 -7.56 -1.12 -19.63
N GLY A 417 -8.20 -0.22 -18.88
CA GLY A 417 -9.61 0.12 -19.06
C GLY A 417 -10.62 -0.80 -18.36
N PRO A 418 -11.93 -0.51 -18.49
CA PRO A 418 -12.97 -1.12 -17.67
C PRO A 418 -13.18 -2.62 -17.93
N GLU A 419 -12.87 -3.12 -19.12
CA GLU A 419 -13.02 -4.55 -19.44
C GLU A 419 -12.04 -5.41 -18.62
N GLU A 420 -10.80 -4.93 -18.42
CA GLU A 420 -9.81 -5.63 -17.62
C GLU A 420 -10.11 -5.54 -16.12
N VAL A 421 -10.70 -4.43 -15.68
CA VAL A 421 -11.23 -4.31 -14.32
C VAL A 421 -12.37 -5.29 -14.09
N ASN A 422 -13.31 -5.39 -15.04
CA ASN A 422 -14.41 -6.36 -14.96
C ASN A 422 -13.90 -7.80 -14.96
N PHE A 423 -12.92 -8.12 -15.82
CA PHE A 423 -12.26 -9.43 -15.81
C PHE A 423 -11.67 -9.76 -14.42
N THR A 424 -11.03 -8.81 -13.78
CA THR A 424 -10.49 -8.98 -12.41
C THR A 424 -11.60 -9.26 -11.41
N CYS A 425 -12.72 -8.55 -11.49
CA CYS A 425 -13.88 -8.77 -10.61
C CYS A 425 -14.51 -10.16 -10.82
N ASP A 426 -14.62 -10.60 -12.08
CA ASP A 426 -15.11 -11.94 -12.43
C ASP A 426 -14.17 -13.03 -11.89
N LEU A 427 -12.86 -12.85 -12.07
CA LEU A 427 -11.84 -13.76 -11.53
C LEU A 427 -11.96 -13.89 -10.01
N PHE A 428 -12.08 -12.78 -9.29
CA PHE A 428 -12.24 -12.80 -7.84
C PHE A 428 -13.53 -13.50 -7.42
N ALA A 429 -14.62 -13.29 -8.14
CA ALA A 429 -15.88 -14.01 -7.89
C ALA A 429 -15.75 -15.52 -8.11
N ALA A 430 -15.01 -15.95 -9.14
CA ALA A 430 -14.73 -17.36 -9.38
C ALA A 430 -13.86 -17.97 -8.28
N VAL A 431 -12.83 -17.23 -7.81
CA VAL A 431 -11.97 -17.67 -6.70
C VAL A 431 -12.74 -17.72 -5.37
N GLU A 432 -13.57 -16.72 -5.07
CA GLU A 432 -14.45 -16.74 -3.88
C GLU A 432 -15.31 -18.02 -3.86
N LYS A 433 -15.93 -18.34 -4.98
CA LYS A 433 -16.74 -19.55 -5.12
C LYS A 433 -15.91 -20.83 -4.94
N ALA A 434 -14.73 -20.89 -5.55
CA ALA A 434 -13.81 -22.03 -5.46
C ALA A 434 -13.32 -22.27 -4.02
N LEU A 435 -13.14 -21.22 -3.26
CA LEU A 435 -12.64 -21.25 -1.89
C LEU A 435 -13.73 -21.23 -0.81
N ASN A 436 -15.01 -21.36 -1.19
CA ASN A 436 -16.17 -21.27 -0.30
C ASN A 436 -16.18 -19.98 0.55
N LEU A 437 -15.88 -18.85 -0.07
CA LEU A 437 -15.99 -17.52 0.53
C LEU A 437 -17.33 -16.88 0.18
N GLU A 438 -17.82 -16.03 1.07
CA GLU A 438 -18.99 -15.21 0.78
C GLU A 438 -18.71 -14.28 -0.41
N PRO A 439 -19.68 -14.04 -1.29
CA PRO A 439 -19.51 -13.09 -2.39
C PRO A 439 -19.06 -11.71 -1.91
N LEU A 440 -18.21 -11.07 -2.67
CA LEU A 440 -17.67 -9.73 -2.36
C LEU A 440 -16.76 -9.68 -1.12
N THR A 441 -16.26 -10.82 -0.62
CA THR A 441 -15.22 -10.86 0.41
C THR A 441 -13.92 -10.23 -0.09
N VAL A 442 -13.56 -10.49 -1.35
CA VAL A 442 -12.34 -9.96 -1.97
C VAL A 442 -12.59 -8.56 -2.52
N LYS A 443 -11.81 -7.60 -2.02
CA LYS A 443 -11.83 -6.21 -2.46
C LYS A 443 -10.70 -5.93 -3.44
N VAL A 444 -10.86 -4.91 -4.27
CA VAL A 444 -9.87 -4.54 -5.28
C VAL A 444 -9.42 -3.08 -5.14
N GLY A 445 -8.11 -2.88 -5.13
CA GLY A 445 -7.49 -1.57 -5.36
C GLY A 445 -7.12 -1.45 -6.84
N ILE A 446 -7.60 -0.41 -7.49
CA ILE A 446 -7.31 -0.11 -8.90
C ILE A 446 -6.11 0.83 -8.96
N MET A 447 -5.04 0.40 -9.66
CA MET A 447 -3.95 1.31 -10.02
C MET A 447 -4.33 2.08 -11.27
N ASP A 448 -4.39 3.39 -11.15
CA ASP A 448 -4.55 4.32 -12.27
C ASP A 448 -3.16 4.67 -12.80
N GLU A 449 -2.59 3.75 -13.56
CA GLU A 449 -1.21 3.82 -14.04
C GLU A 449 -1.06 3.47 -15.53
N GLU A 450 -2.20 3.23 -16.20
CA GLU A 450 -2.26 3.03 -17.63
C GLU A 450 -3.15 4.10 -18.27
N ARG A 451 -2.72 4.70 -19.40
CA ARG A 451 -3.42 5.81 -20.04
C ARG A 451 -4.89 5.46 -20.36
N ARG A 452 -5.16 4.24 -20.83
CA ARG A 452 -6.52 3.78 -21.14
C ARG A 452 -7.39 3.65 -19.88
N THR A 453 -6.81 3.36 -18.72
CA THR A 453 -7.51 3.40 -17.44
C THR A 453 -7.76 4.83 -17.00
N THR A 454 -6.77 5.72 -17.10
CA THR A 454 -6.92 7.14 -16.75
C THR A 454 -8.07 7.80 -17.48
N VAL A 455 -8.14 7.66 -18.81
CA VAL A 455 -9.19 8.34 -19.63
C VAL A 455 -10.57 7.69 -19.49
N ASN A 456 -10.66 6.51 -18.87
CA ASN A 456 -11.90 5.76 -18.61
C ASN A 456 -12.09 5.46 -17.11
N LEU A 457 -11.49 6.25 -16.23
CA LEU A 457 -11.41 5.91 -14.80
C LEU A 457 -12.79 5.72 -14.16
N LYS A 458 -13.77 6.57 -14.51
CA LYS A 458 -15.14 6.47 -14.03
C LYS A 458 -15.75 5.09 -14.36
N GLU A 459 -15.59 4.63 -15.61
CA GLU A 459 -16.08 3.32 -16.04
C GLU A 459 -15.27 2.15 -15.43
N CYS A 460 -13.97 2.33 -15.18
CA CYS A 460 -13.17 1.37 -14.42
C CYS A 460 -13.69 1.20 -12.98
N ILE A 461 -13.97 2.30 -12.29
CA ILE A 461 -14.57 2.28 -10.96
C ILE A 461 -15.94 1.62 -10.99
N LYS A 462 -16.75 1.92 -12.02
CA LYS A 462 -18.09 1.33 -12.19
C LYS A 462 -18.05 -0.17 -12.33
N ALA A 463 -17.09 -0.70 -13.08
CA ALA A 463 -16.90 -2.14 -13.24
C ALA A 463 -16.58 -2.86 -11.92
N ALA A 464 -15.99 -2.15 -10.95
CA ALA A 464 -15.64 -2.69 -9.64
C ALA A 464 -16.43 -2.04 -8.48
N LYS A 465 -17.55 -1.36 -8.74
CA LYS A 465 -18.26 -0.51 -7.76
C LYS A 465 -18.61 -1.19 -6.44
N ASP A 466 -18.80 -2.51 -6.46
CA ASP A 466 -19.17 -3.31 -5.29
C ASP A 466 -17.95 -3.90 -4.56
N ARG A 467 -16.72 -3.72 -5.11
CA ARG A 467 -15.47 -4.29 -4.57
C ARG A 467 -14.36 -3.26 -4.37
N VAL A 468 -14.42 -2.10 -5.04
CA VAL A 468 -13.32 -1.14 -5.05
C VAL A 468 -13.08 -0.52 -3.70
N ILE A 469 -11.79 -0.52 -3.29
CA ILE A 469 -11.36 0.05 -1.98
C ILE A 469 -10.32 1.15 -2.15
N PHE A 470 -9.71 1.30 -3.29
CA PHE A 470 -8.94 2.48 -3.66
C PHE A 470 -8.78 2.65 -5.17
N ILE A 471 -8.47 3.89 -5.56
CA ILE A 471 -7.78 4.26 -6.78
C ILE A 471 -6.46 4.94 -6.39
N ASN A 472 -5.39 4.70 -7.14
CA ASN A 472 -4.09 5.29 -6.84
C ASN A 472 -3.38 5.66 -8.13
N THR A 473 -2.79 6.86 -8.18
CA THR A 473 -1.96 7.32 -9.30
C THR A 473 -0.55 6.73 -9.21
N GLY A 474 -0.17 5.91 -10.22
CA GLY A 474 1.15 5.32 -10.36
C GLY A 474 1.95 6.01 -11.46
N PHE A 475 2.52 7.21 -11.20
CA PHE A 475 3.10 8.06 -12.25
C PHE A 475 4.30 7.43 -12.98
N LEU A 476 5.03 6.50 -12.35
CA LEU A 476 6.17 5.83 -13.00
C LEU A 476 5.72 4.97 -14.18
N ASP A 477 4.71 4.13 -13.97
CA ASP A 477 4.12 3.32 -15.03
C ASP A 477 3.28 4.19 -15.98
N ARG A 478 2.52 5.15 -15.42
CA ARG A 478 1.70 6.06 -16.24
C ARG A 478 2.52 6.85 -17.27
N THR A 479 3.70 7.34 -16.89
CA THR A 479 4.63 7.99 -17.84
C THR A 479 5.23 7.00 -18.81
N GLY A 480 5.48 5.76 -18.40
CA GLY A 480 5.94 4.68 -19.28
C GLY A 480 4.91 4.33 -20.35
N ASP A 481 3.65 4.19 -19.96
CA ASP A 481 2.55 3.91 -20.90
C ASP A 481 2.28 5.09 -21.83
N GLU A 482 2.42 6.35 -21.36
CA GLU A 482 2.33 7.52 -22.23
C GLU A 482 3.39 7.50 -23.33
N ILE A 483 4.64 7.15 -22.99
CA ILE A 483 5.74 7.00 -23.97
C ILE A 483 5.41 5.88 -24.97
N HIS A 484 4.98 4.73 -24.48
CA HIS A 484 4.65 3.59 -25.33
C HIS A 484 3.48 3.90 -26.27
N THR A 485 2.38 4.41 -25.73
CA THR A 485 1.15 4.71 -26.49
C THR A 485 1.39 5.79 -27.56
N SER A 486 2.23 6.78 -27.29
CA SER A 486 2.51 7.92 -28.18
C SER A 486 3.83 7.82 -28.95
N MET A 487 4.47 6.66 -28.99
CA MET A 487 5.81 6.49 -29.55
C MET A 487 5.93 6.94 -31.01
N GLU A 488 4.93 6.68 -31.83
CA GLU A 488 4.91 7.07 -33.24
C GLU A 488 4.43 8.53 -33.48
N ALA A 489 3.99 9.22 -32.43
CA ALA A 489 3.63 10.65 -32.50
C ALA A 489 4.86 11.56 -32.60
N GLY A 490 6.02 11.08 -32.18
CA GLY A 490 7.30 11.81 -32.22
C GLY A 490 8.10 11.66 -30.92
N PRO A 491 9.26 12.34 -30.82
CA PRO A 491 10.11 12.23 -29.63
C PRO A 491 9.41 12.81 -28.40
N MET A 492 9.53 12.07 -27.28
CA MET A 492 9.04 12.49 -25.99
C MET A 492 10.12 13.29 -25.23
N ILE A 493 9.67 14.18 -24.34
CA ILE A 493 10.58 14.82 -23.38
C ILE A 493 11.13 13.81 -22.39
N ALA A 494 12.22 14.16 -21.71
CA ALA A 494 12.78 13.31 -20.66
C ALA A 494 11.74 12.99 -19.57
N LYS A 495 11.75 11.75 -19.07
CA LYS A 495 10.77 11.26 -18.09
C LYS A 495 10.71 12.13 -16.82
N ALA A 496 11.84 12.67 -16.39
CA ALA A 496 11.92 13.59 -15.25
C ALA A 496 11.16 14.90 -15.50
N ASP A 497 11.18 15.41 -16.74
CA ASP A 497 10.53 16.67 -17.14
C ASP A 497 9.02 16.48 -17.36
N MET A 498 8.54 15.26 -17.56
CA MET A 498 7.11 14.95 -17.68
C MET A 498 6.32 15.37 -16.45
N LYS A 499 6.92 15.32 -15.25
CA LYS A 499 6.29 15.75 -13.99
C LYS A 499 5.83 17.21 -13.99
N GLN A 500 6.41 18.04 -14.86
CA GLN A 500 6.09 19.46 -14.98
C GLN A 500 5.10 19.75 -16.12
N GLN A 501 4.66 18.71 -16.82
CA GLN A 501 3.75 18.89 -17.95
C GLN A 501 2.29 19.00 -17.49
N PRO A 502 1.46 19.79 -18.18
CA PRO A 502 0.05 19.99 -17.81
C PRO A 502 -0.77 18.70 -17.71
N TRP A 503 -0.45 17.69 -18.52
CA TRP A 503 -1.21 16.45 -18.52
C TRP A 503 -1.01 15.61 -17.24
N ILE A 504 0.16 15.71 -16.58
CA ILE A 504 0.38 15.06 -15.28
C ILE A 504 -0.48 15.71 -14.20
N ALA A 505 -0.54 17.04 -14.17
CA ALA A 505 -1.43 17.75 -13.23
C ALA A 505 -2.90 17.37 -13.48
N ALA A 506 -3.33 17.37 -14.76
CA ALA A 506 -4.68 16.95 -15.14
C ALA A 506 -4.98 15.49 -14.75
N TYR A 507 -4.03 14.57 -14.90
CA TYR A 507 -4.14 13.18 -14.47
C TYR A 507 -4.33 13.06 -12.95
N GLU A 508 -3.53 13.78 -12.18
CA GLU A 508 -3.60 13.77 -10.73
C GLU A 508 -4.92 14.36 -10.21
N ASP A 509 -5.38 15.47 -10.79
CA ASP A 509 -6.65 16.12 -10.46
C ASP A 509 -7.84 15.26 -10.88
N TRP A 510 -7.82 14.70 -12.10
CA TRP A 510 -8.87 13.82 -12.63
C TRP A 510 -9.11 12.60 -11.76
N ASN A 511 -8.03 12.00 -11.24
CA ASN A 511 -8.12 10.87 -10.32
C ASN A 511 -8.87 11.24 -9.02
N VAL A 512 -8.57 12.40 -8.44
CA VAL A 512 -9.24 12.89 -7.22
C VAL A 512 -10.71 13.22 -7.52
N ASP A 513 -10.97 13.99 -8.55
CA ASP A 513 -12.32 14.44 -8.91
C ASP A 513 -13.24 13.23 -9.20
N THR A 514 -12.75 12.26 -9.96
CA THR A 514 -13.50 11.04 -10.28
C THR A 514 -13.77 10.21 -9.02
N GLY A 515 -12.79 10.07 -8.12
CA GLY A 515 -12.97 9.41 -6.85
C GLY A 515 -14.02 10.08 -5.96
N LEU A 516 -13.97 11.40 -5.84
CA LEU A 516 -14.96 12.19 -5.08
C LEU A 516 -16.36 12.10 -5.72
N GLU A 517 -16.43 12.24 -7.05
CA GLU A 517 -17.68 12.12 -7.80
C GLU A 517 -18.32 10.75 -7.62
N THR A 518 -17.55 9.67 -7.57
CA THR A 518 -18.05 8.30 -7.45
C THR A 518 -18.22 7.82 -6.01
N GLY A 519 -18.02 8.69 -5.00
CA GLY A 519 -18.39 8.43 -3.60
C GLY A 519 -17.29 7.77 -2.75
N PHE A 520 -16.02 7.97 -3.07
CA PHE A 520 -14.90 7.40 -2.30
C PHE A 520 -14.78 8.00 -0.90
N ARG A 521 -15.14 9.27 -0.72
CA ARG A 521 -15.02 9.93 0.58
C ARG A 521 -15.76 9.17 1.69
N GLY A 522 -15.02 8.66 2.67
CA GLY A 522 -15.56 7.88 3.78
C GLY A 522 -15.91 6.43 3.42
N SER A 523 -15.56 5.95 2.23
CA SER A 523 -15.84 4.59 1.75
C SER A 523 -14.63 3.88 1.19
N ALA A 524 -13.69 4.61 0.55
CA ALA A 524 -12.51 4.07 -0.10
C ALA A 524 -11.37 5.11 -0.13
N GLN A 525 -10.17 4.69 -0.49
CA GLN A 525 -9.00 5.56 -0.60
C GLN A 525 -8.89 6.21 -1.98
N ILE A 526 -8.53 7.49 -1.98
CA ILE A 526 -7.97 8.19 -3.14
C ILE A 526 -6.48 8.36 -2.84
N GLY A 527 -5.67 7.53 -3.47
CA GLY A 527 -4.24 7.41 -3.20
C GLY A 527 -3.39 8.15 -4.21
N LYS A 528 -2.20 8.52 -3.78
CA LYS A 528 -1.18 9.19 -4.58
C LYS A 528 0.12 8.41 -4.58
N GLY A 529 0.94 8.65 -5.62
CA GLY A 529 2.16 7.90 -5.89
C GLY A 529 3.27 8.05 -4.84
N MET A 530 4.27 7.22 -5.01
CA MET A 530 5.45 7.09 -4.15
C MET A 530 6.25 8.40 -4.05
N TRP A 531 6.72 8.73 -2.84
CA TRP A 531 7.75 9.74 -2.66
C TRP A 531 9.09 9.22 -3.21
N PRO A 532 9.71 9.88 -4.21
CA PRO A 532 10.83 9.31 -4.94
C PRO A 532 12.21 9.60 -4.31
N MET A 533 12.27 10.44 -3.26
CA MET A 533 13.52 10.93 -2.66
C MET A 533 13.58 10.55 -1.16
N PRO A 534 13.87 9.29 -0.83
CA PRO A 534 13.74 8.79 0.55
C PRO A 534 14.62 9.52 1.57
N ASP A 535 15.73 10.14 1.15
CA ASP A 535 16.63 10.89 2.02
C ASP A 535 16.24 12.36 2.19
N GLU A 536 15.33 12.90 1.37
CA GLU A 536 14.86 14.28 1.41
C GLU A 536 13.54 14.40 2.18
N MET A 537 13.61 14.29 3.47
CA MET A 537 12.44 14.23 4.32
C MET A 537 11.84 15.58 4.62
N LEU A 538 12.65 16.62 4.72
CA LEU A 538 12.16 17.99 4.82
C LEU A 538 11.36 18.37 3.57
N GLY A 539 11.82 17.95 2.40
CA GLY A 539 11.08 18.09 1.14
C GLY A 539 9.71 17.40 1.20
N MET A 540 9.67 16.15 1.68
CA MET A 540 8.42 15.41 1.85
C MET A 540 7.47 16.10 2.85
N TYR A 541 7.97 16.51 4.01
CA TYR A 541 7.21 17.22 5.04
C TYR A 541 6.55 18.49 4.50
N ASN A 542 7.29 19.27 3.72
CA ASN A 542 6.80 20.53 3.17
C ASN A 542 5.80 20.36 2.01
N THR A 543 5.84 19.25 1.27
CA THR A 543 5.07 19.09 0.03
C THR A 543 3.91 18.10 0.12
N LYS A 544 4.03 17.01 0.89
CA LYS A 544 3.01 15.94 0.90
C LYS A 544 1.66 16.36 1.49
N THR A 545 1.57 17.43 2.25
CA THR A 545 0.30 18.04 2.70
C THR A 545 -0.58 18.50 1.54
N MET A 546 -0.03 18.69 0.34
CA MET A 546 -0.80 19.00 -0.86
C MET A 546 -1.83 17.90 -1.20
N HIS A 547 -1.51 16.64 -0.96
CA HIS A 547 -2.40 15.54 -1.29
C HIS A 547 -3.71 15.55 -0.49
N PRO A 548 -3.72 15.60 0.86
CA PRO A 548 -4.97 15.73 1.61
C PRO A 548 -5.71 17.05 1.29
N LYS A 549 -5.01 18.16 1.04
CA LYS A 549 -5.64 19.44 0.64
C LYS A 549 -6.32 19.35 -0.71
N ALA A 550 -5.84 18.52 -1.63
CA ALA A 550 -6.47 18.25 -2.92
C ALA A 550 -7.64 17.24 -2.84
N GLY A 551 -7.87 16.61 -1.68
CA GLY A 551 -8.94 15.64 -1.47
C GLY A 551 -8.51 14.16 -1.47
N ALA A 552 -7.21 13.87 -1.65
CA ALA A 552 -6.68 12.52 -1.47
C ALA A 552 -6.53 12.21 0.02
N ASN A 553 -6.72 10.95 0.42
CA ASN A 553 -6.62 10.53 1.81
C ASN A 553 -5.52 9.49 2.06
N CYS A 554 -4.74 9.15 1.03
CA CYS A 554 -3.64 8.20 1.11
C CYS A 554 -2.50 8.60 0.17
N ALA A 555 -1.27 8.30 0.52
CA ALA A 555 -0.13 8.39 -0.39
C ALA A 555 0.89 7.30 -0.12
N TRP A 556 1.53 6.81 -1.17
CA TRP A 556 2.54 5.78 -1.05
C TRP A 556 3.86 6.34 -0.55
N VAL A 557 4.47 5.57 0.36
CA VAL A 557 5.79 5.85 0.92
C VAL A 557 6.61 4.57 0.84
N ALA A 558 7.84 4.68 0.35
CA ALA A 558 8.77 3.55 0.36
C ALA A 558 9.06 3.14 1.81
N TYR A 559 9.24 1.83 2.02
CA TYR A 559 9.71 1.34 3.29
C TYR A 559 11.13 1.88 3.57
N SER A 560 11.17 2.88 4.36
CA SER A 560 12.35 3.40 5.04
C SER A 560 11.86 3.96 6.38
N SER A 561 12.70 4.23 7.33
CA SER A 561 12.38 4.69 8.70
C SER A 561 11.53 5.99 8.78
N PHE A 562 10.71 6.31 7.79
CA PHE A 562 10.19 7.65 7.51
C PHE A 562 8.67 7.82 7.62
N ASN A 563 7.95 6.77 7.97
CA ASN A 563 6.47 6.77 8.02
C ASN A 563 5.88 7.78 8.99
N THR A 564 6.53 7.96 10.13
CA THR A 564 6.11 8.89 11.20
C THR A 564 5.92 10.32 10.69
N ARG A 565 6.55 10.69 9.58
CA ARG A 565 6.57 12.07 9.04
C ARG A 565 5.42 12.39 8.11
N TYR A 566 4.97 11.42 7.30
CA TYR A 566 3.75 11.62 6.56
C TYR A 566 2.55 11.72 7.51
N SER A 567 2.57 10.97 8.61
CA SER A 567 1.60 11.11 9.69
C SER A 567 1.66 12.49 10.35
N LEU A 568 2.84 13.11 10.48
CA LEU A 568 2.97 14.51 10.87
C LEU A 568 2.17 15.42 9.94
N SER A 569 2.37 15.30 8.63
CA SER A 569 1.64 16.09 7.64
C SER A 569 0.13 15.85 7.70
N SER A 570 -0.31 14.60 7.84
CA SER A 570 -1.73 14.24 7.93
C SER A 570 -2.38 14.68 9.24
N ASN A 571 -1.61 14.82 10.33
CA ASN A 571 -2.13 15.35 11.60
C ASN A 571 -2.25 16.88 11.62
N ILE A 572 -1.49 17.60 10.80
CA ILE A 572 -1.53 19.06 10.71
C ILE A 572 -2.60 19.55 9.72
N SER A 573 -2.90 18.79 8.67
CA SER A 573 -3.88 19.12 7.63
C SER A 573 -5.30 18.73 8.00
#